data_0d0e8c1d169c37f3168f8f0facb0fe46
#
_entry.id   0d0e8c1d169c37f3168f8f0facb0fe46
#
_cell.length_a   1.000
_cell.length_b   1.000
_cell.length_c   1.000
_cell.angle_alpha   90.00
_cell.angle_beta   90.00
_cell.angle_gamma   90.00
#
_symmetry.space_group_name_H-M   'P 1'
#
loop_
_entity.id
_entity.type
_entity.pdbx_description
1 polymer ?
#
loop_
_entity_poly.entity_id
_entity_poly.type
_entity_poly.pdbx_seq_one_letter_code
_entity_poly.pdbx_strand_id
1 'polypeptide(L)'
;MVGIPKLSEIKKLREELSLGQRQLAKLCNIQPSFLNMIENGHSEPSYKVLVRIFQVLDAEAEKKLNKLTSAKDICTRNIITARKTEYIEDIIKIMKTKNISQIPVIESNCIGMVTENSFVKFIRENGAEKLIMAKVKDAMEIPPPSLDVYAKITKNILDLLYDSRCILVTDKGKLYGIITKIDAIRSLMK
;
A
#
# COMPACT_ATOMS: atom_id res chain seq x y z
N MET A 1 11.69 -18.98 -7.36
CA MET A 1 13.03 -18.68 -7.95
C MET A 1 12.92 -17.31 -8.61
N VAL A 2 13.59 -16.31 -8.05
CA VAL A 2 13.73 -15.00 -8.70
C VAL A 2 14.70 -15.21 -9.87
N GLY A 3 14.19 -15.09 -11.11
CA GLY A 3 15.03 -15.25 -12.30
C GLY A 3 16.11 -14.18 -12.33
N ILE A 4 17.32 -14.54 -12.83
CA ILE A 4 18.39 -13.58 -13.06
C ILE A 4 17.88 -12.57 -14.08
N PRO A 5 17.83 -11.26 -13.75
CA PRO A 5 17.33 -10.24 -14.67
C PRO A 5 18.20 -10.21 -15.95
N LYS A 6 17.57 -10.04 -17.10
CA LYS A 6 18.29 -9.96 -18.38
C LYS A 6 19.05 -8.64 -18.49
N LEU A 7 20.23 -8.64 -19.08
CA LEU A 7 21.04 -7.43 -19.31
C LEU A 7 20.26 -6.33 -20.05
N SER A 8 19.36 -6.72 -20.95
CA SER A 8 18.47 -5.80 -21.68
C SER A 8 17.50 -5.03 -20.77
N GLU A 9 17.27 -5.50 -19.56
CA GLU A 9 16.39 -4.83 -18.59
C GLU A 9 17.08 -3.66 -17.88
N ILE A 10 18.42 -3.64 -17.82
CA ILE A 10 19.20 -2.56 -17.17
C ILE A 10 18.87 -1.21 -17.80
N LYS A 11 18.92 -1.12 -19.13
CA LYS A 11 18.62 0.11 -19.87
C LYS A 11 17.19 0.56 -19.63
N LYS A 12 16.23 -0.37 -19.70
CA LYS A 12 14.81 -0.09 -19.47
C LYS A 12 14.55 0.45 -18.06
N LEU A 13 15.04 -0.25 -17.04
CA LEU A 13 14.90 0.16 -15.64
C LEU A 13 15.55 1.52 -15.38
N ARG A 14 16.74 1.77 -15.94
CA ARG A 14 17.41 3.08 -15.83
C ARG A 14 16.56 4.20 -16.41
N GLU A 15 15.99 3.99 -17.60
CA GLU A 15 15.15 4.99 -18.30
C GLU A 15 13.84 5.24 -17.55
N GLU A 16 13.18 4.20 -17.03
CA GLU A 16 12.00 4.31 -16.16
C GLU A 16 12.28 5.12 -14.90
N LEU A 17 13.50 5.01 -14.36
CA LEU A 17 13.95 5.82 -13.23
C LEU A 17 14.41 7.23 -13.62
N SER A 18 14.38 7.57 -14.91
CA SER A 18 14.87 8.85 -15.44
C SER A 18 16.34 9.12 -15.11
N LEU A 19 17.15 8.04 -15.02
CA LEU A 19 18.58 8.12 -14.75
C LEU A 19 19.36 8.25 -16.06
N GLY A 20 20.28 9.21 -16.13
CA GLY A 20 21.26 9.28 -17.22
C GLY A 20 22.30 8.15 -17.13
N GLN A 21 22.79 7.67 -18.27
CA GLN A 21 23.83 6.61 -18.31
C GLN A 21 25.07 6.95 -17.47
N ARG A 22 25.56 8.20 -17.55
CA ARG A 22 26.68 8.70 -16.73
C ARG A 22 26.37 8.70 -15.24
N GLN A 23 25.12 8.96 -14.88
CA GLN A 23 24.69 9.00 -13.51
C GLN A 23 24.65 7.57 -12.91
N LEU A 24 24.05 6.61 -13.61
CA LEU A 24 24.03 5.22 -13.16
C LEU A 24 25.46 4.64 -13.07
N ALA A 25 26.31 4.91 -14.08
CA ALA A 25 27.70 4.45 -14.08
C ALA A 25 28.47 5.00 -12.86
N LYS A 26 28.30 6.28 -12.52
CA LYS A 26 28.88 6.90 -11.33
C LYS A 26 28.42 6.23 -10.04
N LEU A 27 27.12 5.99 -9.89
CA LEU A 27 26.55 5.33 -8.73
C LEU A 27 27.05 3.88 -8.58
N CYS A 28 27.25 3.18 -9.69
CA CYS A 28 27.79 1.83 -9.73
C CYS A 28 29.34 1.79 -9.60
N ASN A 29 30.02 2.95 -9.63
CA ASN A 29 31.47 3.06 -9.66
C ASN A 29 32.10 2.28 -10.84
N ILE A 30 31.52 2.44 -12.05
CA ILE A 30 32.02 1.88 -13.31
C ILE A 30 32.16 2.99 -14.34
N GLN A 31 32.90 2.72 -15.44
CA GLN A 31 33.04 3.69 -16.53
C GLN A 31 31.73 3.75 -17.33
N PRO A 32 31.28 4.98 -17.77
CA PRO A 32 30.09 5.13 -18.61
C PRO A 32 30.15 4.34 -19.91
N SER A 33 31.31 4.23 -20.54
CA SER A 33 31.54 3.43 -21.75
C SER A 33 31.29 1.94 -21.49
N PHE A 34 31.70 1.44 -20.34
CA PHE A 34 31.47 0.04 -19.95
C PHE A 34 29.98 -0.22 -19.72
N LEU A 35 29.27 0.68 -19.02
CA LEU A 35 27.81 0.57 -18.87
C LEU A 35 27.10 0.56 -20.22
N ASN A 36 27.54 1.43 -21.15
CA ASN A 36 26.97 1.47 -22.50
C ASN A 36 27.17 0.15 -23.25
N MET A 37 28.34 -0.48 -23.13
CA MET A 37 28.58 -1.80 -23.73
C MET A 37 27.68 -2.89 -23.13
N ILE A 38 27.47 -2.86 -21.81
CA ILE A 38 26.56 -3.79 -21.11
C ILE A 38 25.11 -3.60 -21.60
N GLU A 39 24.63 -2.37 -21.63
CA GLU A 39 23.23 -2.05 -22.04
C GLU A 39 22.94 -2.43 -23.50
N ASN A 40 23.95 -2.41 -24.35
CA ASN A 40 23.83 -2.79 -25.78
C ASN A 40 24.23 -4.26 -26.06
N GLY A 41 24.54 -5.03 -25.00
CA GLY A 41 24.90 -6.45 -25.16
C GLY A 41 26.28 -6.71 -25.75
N HIS A 42 27.14 -5.69 -25.83
CA HIS A 42 28.50 -5.81 -26.35
C HIS A 42 29.54 -6.24 -25.30
N SER A 43 29.14 -6.35 -24.04
CA SER A 43 30.01 -6.81 -22.96
C SER A 43 29.18 -7.50 -21.87
N GLU A 44 29.72 -8.60 -21.36
CA GLU A 44 29.15 -9.30 -20.19
C GLU A 44 29.83 -8.79 -18.93
N PRO A 45 29.10 -8.18 -17.97
CA PRO A 45 29.64 -7.76 -16.70
C PRO A 45 29.94 -8.97 -15.81
N SER A 46 30.94 -8.86 -14.93
CA SER A 46 31.10 -9.84 -13.87
C SER A 46 29.84 -9.88 -12.96
N TYR A 47 29.58 -11.02 -12.33
CA TYR A 47 28.47 -11.17 -11.39
C TYR A 47 28.44 -10.06 -10.34
N LYS A 48 29.60 -9.67 -9.81
CA LYS A 48 29.72 -8.59 -8.81
C LYS A 48 29.25 -7.23 -9.35
N VAL A 49 29.58 -6.92 -10.60
CA VAL A 49 29.15 -5.68 -11.27
C VAL A 49 27.66 -5.74 -11.53
N LEU A 50 27.15 -6.86 -12.00
CA LEU A 50 25.73 -7.05 -12.26
C LEU A 50 24.87 -6.85 -11.01
N VAL A 51 25.22 -7.51 -9.91
CA VAL A 51 24.55 -7.36 -8.61
C VAL A 51 24.57 -5.91 -8.17
N ARG A 52 25.71 -5.21 -8.30
CA ARG A 52 25.82 -3.80 -7.93
C ARG A 52 24.91 -2.91 -8.76
N ILE A 53 24.80 -3.14 -10.07
CA ILE A 53 23.91 -2.36 -10.95
C ILE A 53 22.45 -2.51 -10.48
N PHE A 54 21.98 -3.74 -10.24
CA PHE A 54 20.61 -3.95 -9.78
C PHE A 54 20.36 -3.40 -8.39
N GLN A 55 21.29 -3.55 -7.45
CA GLN A 55 21.17 -2.92 -6.13
C GLN A 55 21.05 -1.40 -6.20
N VAL A 56 21.79 -0.75 -7.10
CA VAL A 56 21.70 0.70 -7.31
C VAL A 56 20.37 1.07 -7.95
N LEU A 57 19.91 0.33 -8.95
CA LEU A 57 18.61 0.57 -9.59
C LEU A 57 17.46 0.40 -8.59
N ASP A 58 17.50 -0.63 -7.76
CA ASP A 58 16.51 -0.86 -6.69
C ASP A 58 16.53 0.29 -5.67
N ALA A 59 17.71 0.71 -5.22
CA ALA A 59 17.85 1.83 -4.29
C ALA A 59 17.34 3.16 -4.88
N GLU A 60 17.57 3.42 -6.16
CA GLU A 60 17.05 4.62 -6.82
C GLU A 60 15.53 4.53 -7.07
N ALA A 61 15.01 3.34 -7.35
CA ALA A 61 13.57 3.09 -7.41
C ALA A 61 12.90 3.38 -6.06
N GLU A 62 13.49 2.88 -4.97
CA GLU A 62 13.02 3.18 -3.62
C GLU A 62 13.11 4.66 -3.28
N LYS A 63 14.20 5.36 -3.67
CA LYS A 63 14.30 6.81 -3.47
C LYS A 63 13.24 7.57 -4.26
N LYS A 64 12.97 7.17 -5.49
CA LYS A 64 11.92 7.78 -6.33
C LYS A 64 10.54 7.57 -5.70
N LEU A 65 10.25 6.35 -5.24
CA LEU A 65 9.03 6.01 -4.51
C LEU A 65 8.93 6.81 -3.20
N ASN A 66 10.03 6.88 -2.44
CA ASN A 66 10.12 7.61 -1.18
C ASN A 66 10.05 9.13 -1.32
N LYS A 67 10.33 9.68 -2.51
CA LYS A 67 10.28 11.11 -2.77
C LYS A 67 8.85 11.60 -3.03
N LEU A 68 7.94 10.70 -3.32
CA LEU A 68 6.69 11.04 -3.96
C LEU A 68 5.48 11.15 -3.04
N THR A 69 5.39 10.41 -1.92
CA THR A 69 4.08 10.44 -1.25
C THR A 69 4.14 9.99 0.21
N SER A 70 3.63 10.82 1.10
CA SER A 70 3.31 10.42 2.48
C SER A 70 1.92 9.78 2.55
N ALA A 71 1.63 9.06 3.63
CA ALA A 71 0.29 8.53 3.89
C ALA A 71 -0.79 9.63 3.81
N LYS A 72 -0.45 10.85 4.24
CA LYS A 72 -1.30 12.04 4.16
C LYS A 72 -1.74 12.38 2.74
N ASP A 73 -0.87 12.16 1.76
CA ASP A 73 -1.09 12.62 0.38
C ASP A 73 -2.01 11.69 -0.42
N ILE A 74 -2.11 10.41 0.01
CA ILE A 74 -2.90 9.40 -0.69
C ILE A 74 -4.14 8.94 0.06
N CYS A 75 -4.22 9.19 1.38
CA CYS A 75 -5.36 8.72 2.16
C CYS A 75 -6.65 9.47 1.81
N THR A 76 -7.75 8.76 1.83
CA THR A 76 -9.09 9.32 1.85
C THR A 76 -9.37 9.85 3.24
N ARG A 77 -9.76 11.14 3.38
CA ARG A 77 -10.00 11.80 4.68
C ARG A 77 -11.44 11.64 5.10
N ASN A 78 -12.40 12.11 4.61
CA ASN A 78 -13.81 12.13 5.05
C ASN A 78 -14.35 10.71 5.32
N ILE A 79 -13.84 10.09 6.39
CA ILE A 79 -14.13 8.70 6.72
C ILE A 79 -15.45 8.65 7.47
N ILE A 80 -16.34 7.79 7.02
CA ILE A 80 -17.53 7.41 7.77
C ILE A 80 -17.07 6.42 8.84
N THR A 81 -17.44 6.67 10.07
CA THR A 81 -17.10 5.84 11.23
C THR A 81 -18.37 5.34 11.93
N ALA A 82 -18.27 4.25 12.64
CA ALA A 82 -19.33 3.70 13.46
C ALA A 82 -18.95 3.70 14.94
N ARG A 83 -19.94 3.67 15.80
CA ARG A 83 -19.78 3.41 17.23
C ARG A 83 -20.17 1.96 17.55
N LYS A 84 -19.53 1.36 18.52
CA LYS A 84 -19.80 -0.04 18.92
C LYS A 84 -21.25 -0.30 19.34
N THR A 85 -21.98 0.76 19.73
CA THR A 85 -23.36 0.69 20.22
C THR A 85 -24.42 0.85 19.14
N GLU A 86 -24.03 1.24 17.92
CA GLU A 86 -24.96 1.39 16.78
C GLU A 86 -25.45 0.03 16.30
N TYR A 87 -26.61 0.01 15.66
CA TYR A 87 -27.18 -1.22 15.11
C TYR A 87 -26.55 -1.56 13.75
N ILE A 88 -26.30 -2.84 13.51
CA ILE A 88 -25.71 -3.33 12.24
C ILE A 88 -26.60 -2.96 11.07
N GLU A 89 -27.92 -3.01 11.22
CA GLU A 89 -28.86 -2.65 10.15
C GLU A 89 -28.64 -1.23 9.62
N ASP A 90 -28.41 -0.27 10.51
CA ASP A 90 -28.16 1.12 10.13
C ASP A 90 -26.81 1.28 9.44
N ILE A 91 -25.80 0.56 9.89
CA ILE A 91 -24.49 0.53 9.25
C ILE A 91 -24.58 -0.06 7.82
N ILE A 92 -25.33 -1.12 7.63
CA ILE A 92 -25.56 -1.71 6.30
C ILE A 92 -26.26 -0.70 5.37
N LYS A 93 -27.25 0.05 5.85
CA LYS A 93 -27.91 1.12 5.07
C LYS A 93 -26.90 2.21 4.64
N ILE A 94 -26.01 2.60 5.56
CA ILE A 94 -24.94 3.57 5.27
C ILE A 94 -23.98 3.02 4.22
N MET A 95 -23.50 1.79 4.39
CA MET A 95 -22.59 1.14 3.44
C MET A 95 -23.18 1.08 2.04
N LYS A 96 -24.44 0.66 1.91
CA LYS A 96 -25.17 0.61 0.63
C LYS A 96 -25.33 2.00 0.02
N THR A 97 -25.79 3.00 0.80
CA THR A 97 -26.06 4.35 0.30
C THR A 97 -24.78 5.07 -0.13
N LYS A 98 -23.68 4.85 0.58
CA LYS A 98 -22.39 5.50 0.32
C LYS A 98 -21.45 4.67 -0.57
N ASN A 99 -21.88 3.48 -0.98
CA ASN A 99 -21.10 2.54 -1.79
C ASN A 99 -19.71 2.25 -1.16
N ILE A 100 -19.70 1.93 0.14
CA ILE A 100 -18.50 1.61 0.91
C ILE A 100 -18.65 0.22 1.52
N SER A 101 -17.57 -0.56 1.54
CA SER A 101 -17.57 -1.95 1.99
C SER A 101 -16.95 -2.15 3.38
N GLN A 102 -16.52 -1.08 4.03
CA GLN A 102 -15.85 -1.13 5.33
C GLN A 102 -16.00 0.18 6.09
N ILE A 103 -16.19 0.10 7.41
CA ILE A 103 -16.35 1.26 8.29
C ILE A 103 -15.55 1.04 9.57
N PRO A 104 -14.61 1.94 9.90
CA PRO A 104 -13.88 1.91 11.18
C PRO A 104 -14.82 2.14 12.36
N VAL A 105 -14.62 1.38 13.43
CA VAL A 105 -15.34 1.54 14.67
C VAL A 105 -14.50 2.36 15.64
N ILE A 106 -15.01 3.52 16.06
CA ILE A 106 -14.27 4.52 16.83
C ILE A 106 -14.91 4.71 18.21
N GLU A 107 -14.05 4.77 19.22
CA GLU A 107 -14.32 5.38 20.52
C GLU A 107 -13.34 6.56 20.70
N SER A 108 -12.40 6.46 21.64
CA SER A 108 -11.28 7.42 21.70
C SER A 108 -10.30 7.20 20.55
N ASN A 109 -10.11 5.94 20.15
CA ASN A 109 -9.29 5.50 19.04
C ASN A 109 -10.08 4.51 18.18
N CYS A 110 -9.51 4.03 17.07
CA CYS A 110 -10.09 2.94 16.31
C CYS A 110 -9.96 1.62 17.11
N ILE A 111 -11.10 1.06 17.48
CA ILE A 111 -11.20 -0.17 18.27
C ILE A 111 -11.56 -1.39 17.45
N GLY A 112 -11.96 -1.21 16.21
CA GLY A 112 -12.36 -2.29 15.30
C GLY A 112 -12.72 -1.81 13.92
N MET A 113 -13.17 -2.76 13.10
CA MET A 113 -13.65 -2.54 11.74
C MET A 113 -14.89 -3.40 11.53
N VAL A 114 -15.90 -2.86 10.88
CA VAL A 114 -16.98 -3.65 10.29
C VAL A 114 -16.87 -3.67 8.78
N THR A 115 -17.14 -4.81 8.18
CA THR A 115 -17.04 -5.04 6.74
C THR A 115 -18.22 -5.88 6.27
N GLU A 116 -18.49 -5.91 4.98
CA GLU A 116 -19.48 -6.84 4.41
C GLU A 116 -19.20 -8.28 4.84
N ASN A 117 -17.93 -8.71 4.85
CA ASN A 117 -17.57 -10.06 5.27
C ASN A 117 -17.81 -10.30 6.77
N SER A 118 -17.59 -9.30 7.62
CA SER A 118 -17.86 -9.44 9.06
C SER A 118 -19.35 -9.66 9.32
N PHE A 119 -20.22 -9.04 8.54
CA PHE A 119 -21.66 -9.26 8.62
C PHE A 119 -22.07 -10.63 8.07
N VAL A 120 -21.49 -11.06 6.94
CA VAL A 120 -21.72 -12.43 6.42
C VAL A 120 -21.28 -13.48 7.43
N LYS A 121 -20.12 -13.28 8.08
CA LYS A 121 -19.66 -14.17 9.15
C LYS A 121 -20.64 -14.20 10.32
N PHE A 122 -21.10 -13.03 10.77
CA PHE A 122 -22.07 -12.93 11.86
C PHE A 122 -23.38 -13.69 11.53
N ILE A 123 -23.91 -13.51 10.30
CA ILE A 123 -25.13 -14.21 9.84
C ILE A 123 -24.92 -15.72 9.83
N ARG A 124 -23.78 -16.19 9.34
CA ARG A 124 -23.47 -17.63 9.29
C ARG A 124 -23.39 -18.26 10.68
N GLU A 125 -22.89 -17.53 11.67
CA GLU A 125 -22.69 -18.03 13.03
C GLU A 125 -23.94 -17.89 13.90
N ASN A 126 -24.80 -16.89 13.63
CA ASN A 126 -25.88 -16.50 14.55
C ASN A 126 -27.29 -16.56 13.91
N GLY A 127 -27.40 -16.65 12.58
CA GLY A 127 -28.65 -16.53 11.84
C GLY A 127 -28.97 -15.10 11.42
N ALA A 128 -29.68 -14.96 10.29
CA ALA A 128 -30.01 -13.67 9.71
C ALA A 128 -31.00 -12.84 10.56
N GLU A 129 -31.89 -13.53 11.27
CA GLU A 129 -32.90 -12.91 12.15
C GLU A 129 -32.27 -12.11 13.29
N LYS A 130 -31.08 -12.51 13.76
CA LYS A 130 -30.37 -11.79 14.82
C LYS A 130 -29.72 -10.50 14.36
N LEU A 131 -29.51 -10.33 13.05
CA LEU A 131 -28.80 -9.17 12.50
C LEU A 131 -29.52 -7.85 12.82
N ILE A 132 -30.85 -7.86 12.80
CA ILE A 132 -31.69 -6.64 13.02
C ILE A 132 -31.48 -6.05 14.43
N MET A 133 -31.26 -6.92 15.44
CA MET A 133 -31.10 -6.50 16.82
C MET A 133 -29.61 -6.40 17.24
N ALA A 134 -28.70 -6.86 16.37
CA ALA A 134 -27.28 -6.89 16.69
C ALA A 134 -26.64 -5.51 16.60
N LYS A 135 -25.66 -5.29 17.46
CA LYS A 135 -24.87 -4.06 17.48
C LYS A 135 -23.54 -4.26 16.79
N VAL A 136 -22.93 -3.17 16.37
CA VAL A 136 -21.60 -3.15 15.73
C VAL A 136 -20.57 -3.97 16.51
N LYS A 137 -20.56 -3.89 17.84
CA LYS A 137 -19.64 -4.67 18.69
C LYS A 137 -19.74 -6.19 18.52
N ASP A 138 -20.91 -6.68 18.09
CA ASP A 138 -21.19 -8.12 17.99
C ASP A 138 -20.63 -8.73 16.68
N ALA A 139 -20.32 -7.88 15.69
CA ALA A 139 -19.79 -8.29 14.39
C ALA A 139 -18.48 -7.60 13.98
N MET A 140 -17.96 -6.67 14.79
CA MET A 140 -16.71 -6.00 14.44
C MET A 140 -15.52 -6.95 14.56
N GLU A 141 -14.58 -6.76 13.67
CA GLU A 141 -13.26 -7.43 13.65
C GLU A 141 -12.21 -6.50 14.28
N ILE A 142 -11.01 -7.04 14.54
CA ILE A 142 -9.86 -6.25 14.99
C ILE A 142 -9.57 -5.09 14.02
N PRO A 143 -9.03 -3.96 14.49
CA PRO A 143 -8.69 -2.84 13.63
C PRO A 143 -7.59 -3.26 12.64
N PRO A 144 -7.63 -2.75 11.39
CA PRO A 144 -6.56 -2.98 10.42
C PRO A 144 -5.27 -2.27 10.88
N PRO A 145 -4.11 -2.57 10.22
CA PRO A 145 -2.86 -1.87 10.47
C PRO A 145 -3.03 -0.35 10.38
N SER A 146 -2.24 0.38 11.15
CA SER A 146 -2.23 1.84 11.12
C SER A 146 -0.83 2.38 10.81
N LEU A 147 -0.79 3.53 10.15
CA LEU A 147 0.42 4.29 9.83
C LEU A 147 0.27 5.72 10.35
N ASP A 148 1.41 6.31 10.70
CA ASP A 148 1.45 7.75 10.94
C ASP A 148 1.20 8.54 9.64
N VAL A 149 0.59 9.70 9.77
CA VAL A 149 0.23 10.59 8.65
C VAL A 149 1.44 10.99 7.80
N TYR A 150 2.63 11.05 8.38
CA TYR A 150 3.88 11.36 7.70
C TYR A 150 4.66 10.12 7.25
N ALA A 151 4.15 8.92 7.50
CA ALA A 151 4.78 7.70 7.03
C ALA A 151 4.91 7.72 5.51
N LYS A 152 6.11 7.41 5.01
CA LYS A 152 6.38 7.35 3.58
C LYS A 152 5.78 6.09 2.98
N ILE A 153 5.19 6.23 1.80
CA ILE A 153 4.66 5.11 1.05
C ILE A 153 5.80 4.35 0.40
N THR A 154 6.04 3.14 0.86
CA THR A 154 7.09 2.24 0.39
C THR A 154 6.47 0.94 -0.13
N LYS A 155 7.28 0.08 -0.73
CA LYS A 155 6.85 -1.26 -1.14
C LYS A 155 6.21 -2.05 0.01
N ASN A 156 6.74 -1.91 1.23
CA ASN A 156 6.20 -2.60 2.41
C ASN A 156 4.74 -2.22 2.70
N ILE A 157 4.32 -1.01 2.36
CA ILE A 157 2.91 -0.58 2.51
C ILE A 157 2.02 -1.28 1.48
N LEU A 158 2.54 -1.54 0.27
CA LEU A 158 1.83 -2.34 -0.73
C LEU A 158 1.66 -3.79 -0.27
N ASP A 159 2.69 -4.35 0.37
CA ASP A 159 2.64 -5.70 0.95
C ASP A 159 1.61 -5.74 2.10
N LEU A 160 1.59 -4.74 2.98
CA LEU A 160 0.56 -4.61 4.02
C LEU A 160 -0.85 -4.50 3.43
N LEU A 161 -1.03 -3.79 2.32
CA LEU A 161 -2.32 -3.69 1.63
C LEU A 161 -2.71 -4.96 0.87
N TYR A 162 -1.75 -5.81 0.54
CA TYR A 162 -2.04 -7.11 -0.05
C TYR A 162 -2.73 -8.02 0.96
N ASP A 163 -2.22 -8.07 2.19
CA ASP A 163 -2.74 -8.92 3.27
C ASP A 163 -3.94 -8.30 3.99
N SER A 164 -4.03 -6.96 4.03
CA SER A 164 -5.13 -6.24 4.66
C SER A 164 -6.01 -5.53 3.62
N ARG A 165 -7.26 -5.25 4.00
CA ARG A 165 -8.22 -4.56 3.12
C ARG A 165 -7.93 -3.08 2.98
N CYS A 166 -7.38 -2.49 4.05
CA CYS A 166 -7.03 -1.09 4.13
C CYS A 166 -5.99 -0.88 5.23
N ILE A 167 -5.44 0.32 5.26
CA ILE A 167 -4.55 0.80 6.32
C ILE A 167 -5.17 2.08 6.87
N LEU A 168 -5.25 2.19 8.19
CA LEU A 168 -5.66 3.44 8.84
C LEU A 168 -4.49 4.43 8.84
N VAL A 169 -4.79 5.69 8.64
CA VAL A 169 -3.82 6.78 8.79
C VAL A 169 -4.16 7.55 10.05
N THR A 170 -3.18 7.74 10.92
CA THR A 170 -3.37 8.41 12.21
C THR A 170 -2.46 9.64 12.33
N ASP A 171 -2.96 10.67 12.97
CA ASP A 171 -2.19 11.83 13.40
C ASP A 171 -2.26 11.91 14.93
N LYS A 172 -1.11 11.79 15.59
CA LYS A 172 -1.00 11.78 17.06
C LYS A 172 -1.99 10.79 17.71
N GLY A 173 -2.13 9.61 17.12
CA GLY A 173 -3.01 8.54 17.58
C GLY A 173 -4.50 8.70 17.24
N LYS A 174 -4.92 9.81 16.64
CA LYS A 174 -6.30 10.01 16.18
C LYS A 174 -6.44 9.61 14.71
N LEU A 175 -7.58 9.02 14.36
CA LEU A 175 -7.88 8.66 12.97
C LEU A 175 -7.90 9.91 12.09
N TYR A 176 -7.02 9.93 11.09
CA TYR A 176 -6.88 11.00 10.11
C TYR A 176 -7.44 10.64 8.74
N GLY A 177 -7.23 9.39 8.32
CA GLY A 177 -7.58 8.92 6.98
C GLY A 177 -7.57 7.39 6.88
N ILE A 178 -7.91 6.91 5.70
CA ILE A 178 -7.83 5.49 5.33
C ILE A 178 -7.16 5.37 3.97
N ILE A 179 -6.29 4.39 3.80
CA ILE A 179 -5.68 4.03 2.52
C ILE A 179 -6.25 2.69 2.11
N THR A 180 -6.84 2.65 0.94
CA THR A 180 -7.32 1.42 0.31
C THR A 180 -6.41 1.00 -0.84
N LYS A 181 -6.60 -0.22 -1.36
CA LYS A 181 -5.84 -0.72 -2.52
C LYS A 181 -5.92 0.23 -3.72
N ILE A 182 -7.10 0.80 -3.97
CA ILE A 182 -7.29 1.72 -5.10
C ILE A 182 -6.57 3.06 -4.89
N ASP A 183 -6.45 3.56 -3.65
CA ASP A 183 -5.70 4.78 -3.35
C ASP A 183 -4.21 4.58 -3.62
N ALA A 184 -3.67 3.42 -3.21
CA ALA A 184 -2.28 3.05 -3.50
C ALA A 184 -2.04 2.91 -5.01
N ILE A 185 -2.91 2.21 -5.74
CA ILE A 185 -2.80 2.06 -7.20
C ILE A 185 -2.81 3.44 -7.89
N ARG A 186 -3.75 4.32 -7.52
CA ARG A 186 -3.83 5.67 -8.09
C ARG A 186 -2.59 6.52 -7.80
N SER A 187 -1.94 6.32 -6.67
CA SER A 187 -0.72 7.05 -6.33
C SER A 187 0.48 6.65 -7.20
N LEU A 188 0.49 5.42 -7.70
CA LEU A 188 1.54 4.89 -8.59
C LEU A 188 1.33 5.28 -10.05
N MET A 189 0.13 5.71 -10.43
CA MET A 189 -0.23 6.11 -11.80
C MET A 189 -0.01 7.60 -12.08
N LYS A 190 0.39 8.39 -11.08
CA LYS A 190 0.76 9.82 -11.18
C LYS A 190 2.26 9.99 -11.34
#